data_7d4f196db622c8c6f489657574043f25
#
_entry.id   7d4f196db622c8c6f489657574043f25
#
_cell.length_a   1.000
_cell.length_b   1.000
_cell.length_c   1.000
_cell.angle_alpha   90.00
_cell.angle_beta   90.00
_cell.angle_gamma   90.00
#
_symmetry.space_group_name_H-M   'P 1'
#
loop_
_entity.id
_entity.type
_entity.pdbx_description
1 polymer ?
#
loop_
_entity_poly.entity_id
_entity_poly.type
_entity_poly.pdbx_seq_one_letter_code
_entity_poly.pdbx_strand_id
1 'polypeptide(L)'
;MTFSDLGYEKAQLEIQQQEENSPLAVQSEVKPFTTKAPVHVIEALDLIAEDFGMSRNAFVLKLLEVYLGHAYVDYESSYGSVFGGDPQTFPIERLEALIKKVNPSKEAQEYLDRTVYTALGLSELLGEKQC
;
A
#
# COMPACT_ATOMS: atom_id res chain seq x y z
N MET A 1 -0.28 0.61 -12.65
CA MET A 1 0.41 1.89 -12.77
C MET A 1 1.86 1.65 -13.18
N THR A 2 2.30 2.25 -14.27
CA THR A 2 3.65 2.09 -14.80
C THR A 2 4.58 3.13 -14.21
N PHE A 3 5.88 2.87 -14.24
CA PHE A 3 6.85 3.87 -13.79
C PHE A 3 6.88 5.11 -14.69
N SER A 4 6.42 5.01 -15.94
CA SER A 4 6.32 6.18 -16.80
C SER A 4 5.30 7.20 -16.30
N ASP A 5 4.32 6.77 -15.52
CA ASP A 5 3.33 7.66 -14.93
C ASP A 5 3.82 8.36 -13.67
N LEU A 6 4.99 7.99 -13.15
CA LEU A 6 5.50 8.51 -11.89
C LEU A 6 5.83 10.00 -11.96
N GLY A 7 6.33 10.47 -13.10
CA GLY A 7 6.58 11.89 -13.30
C GLY A 7 5.30 12.72 -13.23
N TYR A 8 4.23 12.20 -13.81
CA TYR A 8 2.91 12.82 -13.76
C TYR A 8 2.36 12.81 -12.34
N GLU A 9 2.48 11.69 -11.63
CA GLU A 9 2.06 11.58 -10.24
C GLU A 9 2.83 12.54 -9.33
N LYS A 10 4.13 12.66 -9.57
CA LYS A 10 4.96 13.59 -8.80
C LYS A 10 4.45 15.01 -8.95
N ALA A 11 4.12 15.42 -10.17
CA ALA A 11 3.56 16.74 -10.42
C ALA A 11 2.23 16.91 -9.70
N GLN A 12 1.37 15.89 -9.72
CA GLN A 12 0.09 15.93 -9.03
C GLN A 12 0.24 15.97 -7.51
N LEU A 13 1.21 15.24 -6.95
CA LEU A 13 1.49 15.29 -5.53
C LEU A 13 1.95 16.69 -5.10
N GLU A 14 2.75 17.36 -5.92
CA GLU A 14 3.16 18.72 -5.64
C GLU A 14 1.97 19.69 -5.66
N ILE A 15 1.06 19.50 -6.60
CA ILE A 15 -0.18 20.27 -6.66
C ILE A 15 -1.05 19.98 -5.42
N GLN A 16 -1.17 18.73 -5.03
CA GLN A 16 -1.93 18.35 -3.85
C GLN A 16 -1.34 18.95 -2.57
N GLN A 17 -0.03 19.01 -2.46
CA GLN A 17 0.61 19.64 -1.31
C GLN A 17 0.29 21.13 -1.24
N GLN A 18 0.18 21.78 -2.39
CA GLN A 18 -0.25 23.16 -2.43
C GLN A 18 -1.72 23.31 -2.09
N GLU A 19 -2.55 22.36 -2.52
CA GLU A 19 -3.98 22.35 -2.25
C GLU A 19 -4.32 21.94 -0.81
N GLU A 20 -3.46 21.22 -0.13
CA GLU A 20 -3.64 20.84 1.28
C GLU A 20 -3.77 22.08 2.18
N ASN A 21 -3.27 23.21 1.74
CA ASN A 21 -3.45 24.47 2.43
C ASN A 21 -4.80 25.13 2.11
N SER A 22 -5.60 24.49 1.25
CA SER A 22 -6.92 24.98 0.87
C SER A 22 -8.00 24.23 1.65
N PRO A 23 -9.02 24.95 2.20
CA PRO A 23 -10.10 24.28 2.92
C PRO A 23 -10.97 23.38 2.03
N LEU A 24 -10.78 23.42 0.71
CA LEU A 24 -11.52 22.58 -0.23
C LEU A 24 -10.78 21.30 -0.61
N ALA A 25 -9.56 21.12 -0.15
CA ALA A 25 -8.80 19.90 -0.40
C ALA A 25 -9.28 18.77 0.52
N VAL A 26 -10.49 18.28 0.24
CA VAL A 26 -11.09 17.22 1.05
C VAL A 26 -10.76 15.89 0.41
N GLN A 27 -9.64 15.32 0.80
CA GLN A 27 -9.23 13.99 0.42
C GLN A 27 -8.93 13.20 1.69
N SER A 28 -8.35 12.01 1.54
CA SER A 28 -7.89 11.25 2.67
C SER A 28 -6.93 12.09 3.50
N GLU A 29 -7.12 12.07 4.81
CA GLU A 29 -6.27 12.81 5.71
C GLU A 29 -4.83 12.35 5.60
N VAL A 30 -3.91 13.30 5.40
CA VAL A 30 -2.49 13.03 5.29
C VAL A 30 -1.80 13.48 6.55
N LYS A 31 -1.09 12.57 7.20
CA LYS A 31 -0.35 12.83 8.44
C LYS A 31 1.11 12.49 8.25
N PRO A 32 2.04 13.22 8.90
CA PRO A 32 3.44 12.84 8.89
C PRO A 32 3.62 11.44 9.47
N PHE A 33 4.43 10.66 8.78
CA PHE A 33 4.81 9.33 9.21
C PHE A 33 6.32 9.23 9.09
N THR A 34 7.00 8.98 10.20
CA THR A 34 8.45 8.92 10.22
C THR A 34 8.91 7.56 10.70
N THR A 35 10.00 7.08 10.09
CA THR A 35 10.66 5.88 10.54
C THR A 35 12.16 6.12 10.53
N LYS A 36 12.87 5.41 11.39
CA LYS A 36 14.33 5.46 11.43
C LYS A 36 14.87 4.30 10.63
N ALA A 37 15.91 4.56 9.84
CA ALA A 37 16.55 3.54 9.04
C ALA A 37 18.06 3.77 9.05
N PRO A 38 18.86 2.69 8.88
CA PRO A 38 20.30 2.85 8.72
C PRO A 38 20.63 3.75 7.54
N VAL A 39 21.74 4.48 7.63
CA VAL A 39 22.12 5.45 6.59
C VAL A 39 22.25 4.78 5.23
N HIS A 40 22.84 3.58 5.17
CA HIS A 40 23.00 2.87 3.90
C HIS A 40 21.67 2.49 3.24
N VAL A 41 20.63 2.25 4.03
CA VAL A 41 19.29 1.98 3.52
C VAL A 41 18.70 3.24 2.92
N ILE A 42 18.86 4.37 3.60
CA ILE A 42 18.37 5.66 3.13
C ILE A 42 19.06 6.04 1.81
N GLU A 43 20.38 5.85 1.74
CA GLU A 43 21.13 6.12 0.52
C GLU A 43 20.66 5.26 -0.65
N ALA A 44 20.42 3.97 -0.40
CA ALA A 44 19.91 3.07 -1.42
C ALA A 44 18.52 3.49 -1.90
N LEU A 45 17.63 3.84 -0.97
CA LEU A 45 16.29 4.33 -1.32
C LEU A 45 16.36 5.58 -2.18
N ASP A 46 17.21 6.55 -1.77
CA ASP A 46 17.33 7.81 -2.50
C ASP A 46 17.91 7.60 -3.90
N LEU A 47 18.89 6.72 -4.03
CA LEU A 47 19.48 6.41 -5.32
C LEU A 47 18.47 5.82 -6.29
N ILE A 48 17.71 4.83 -5.84
CA ILE A 48 16.74 4.16 -6.70
C ILE A 48 15.55 5.10 -7.00
N ALA A 49 15.09 5.83 -5.98
CA ALA A 49 14.00 6.78 -6.17
C ALA A 49 14.37 7.85 -7.21
N GLU A 50 15.60 8.38 -7.11
CA GLU A 50 16.08 9.37 -8.07
C GLU A 50 16.12 8.80 -9.49
N ASP A 51 16.59 7.57 -9.65
CA ASP A 51 16.63 6.92 -10.96
C ASP A 51 15.21 6.77 -11.54
N PHE A 52 14.22 6.53 -10.69
CA PHE A 52 12.83 6.42 -11.10
C PHE A 52 12.12 7.77 -11.22
N GLY A 53 12.79 8.87 -10.92
CA GLY A 53 12.20 10.20 -10.97
C GLY A 53 11.20 10.48 -9.85
N MET A 54 11.39 9.86 -8.69
CA MET A 54 10.49 9.98 -7.54
C MET A 54 11.21 10.55 -6.33
N SER A 55 10.44 11.14 -5.42
CA SER A 55 10.95 11.44 -4.08
C SER A 55 11.06 10.14 -3.27
N ARG A 56 11.90 10.17 -2.22
CA ARG A 56 12.00 9.04 -1.30
C ARG A 56 10.62 8.67 -0.74
N ASN A 57 9.87 9.67 -0.30
CA ASN A 57 8.56 9.45 0.29
C ASN A 57 7.61 8.78 -0.69
N ALA A 58 7.54 9.26 -1.92
CA ALA A 58 6.67 8.68 -2.95
C ALA A 58 7.09 7.23 -3.26
N PHE A 59 8.39 6.97 -3.31
CA PHE A 59 8.90 5.62 -3.56
C PHE A 59 8.54 4.67 -2.43
N VAL A 60 8.73 5.10 -1.17
CA VAL A 60 8.37 4.27 0.00
C VAL A 60 6.88 3.96 0.01
N LEU A 61 6.02 4.95 -0.27
CA LEU A 61 4.58 4.72 -0.35
C LEU A 61 4.22 3.74 -1.46
N LYS A 62 4.93 3.80 -2.58
CA LYS A 62 4.72 2.86 -3.68
C LYS A 62 5.13 1.44 -3.30
N LEU A 63 6.27 1.30 -2.63
CA LEU A 63 6.70 -0.01 -2.12
C LEU A 63 5.69 -0.59 -1.16
N LEU A 64 5.14 0.21 -0.25
CA LEU A 64 4.11 -0.24 0.68
C LEU A 64 2.85 -0.69 -0.06
N GLU A 65 2.41 0.09 -1.05
CA GLU A 65 1.24 -0.27 -1.84
C GLU A 65 1.40 -1.62 -2.52
N VAL A 66 2.60 -1.90 -3.05
CA VAL A 66 2.85 -3.15 -3.78
C VAL A 66 3.14 -4.31 -2.85
N TYR A 67 3.91 -4.10 -1.79
CA TYR A 67 4.47 -5.19 -0.99
C TYR A 67 3.81 -5.42 0.36
N LEU A 68 3.00 -4.50 0.86
CA LEU A 68 2.35 -4.68 2.15
C LEU A 68 1.48 -5.95 2.16
N GLY A 69 0.69 -6.13 1.10
CA GLY A 69 -0.15 -7.32 0.96
C GLY A 69 0.68 -8.60 0.82
N HIS A 70 1.79 -8.54 0.10
CA HIS A 70 2.68 -9.70 -0.02
C HIS A 70 3.24 -10.12 1.33
N ALA A 71 3.68 -9.16 2.14
CA ALA A 71 4.20 -9.45 3.48
C ALA A 71 3.12 -10.11 4.34
N TYR A 72 1.91 -9.60 4.29
CA TYR A 72 0.80 -10.14 5.05
C TYR A 72 0.44 -11.56 4.59
N VAL A 73 0.32 -11.77 3.29
CA VAL A 73 -0.01 -13.08 2.73
C VAL A 73 1.06 -14.11 3.06
N ASP A 74 2.33 -13.76 2.94
CA ASP A 74 3.43 -14.66 3.27
C ASP A 74 3.37 -15.09 4.73
N TYR A 75 3.15 -14.14 5.63
CA TYR A 75 3.04 -14.41 7.05
C TYR A 75 1.85 -15.32 7.36
N GLU A 76 0.67 -14.95 6.88
CA GLU A 76 -0.55 -15.70 7.20
C GLU A 76 -0.60 -17.05 6.52
N SER A 77 -0.05 -17.21 5.32
CA SER A 77 0.02 -18.50 4.65
C SER A 77 0.92 -19.46 5.40
N SER A 78 2.07 -18.97 5.88
CA SER A 78 2.98 -19.79 6.70
C SER A 78 2.35 -20.17 8.02
N TYR A 79 1.70 -19.23 8.68
CA TYR A 79 0.99 -19.49 9.93
C TYR A 79 -0.12 -20.53 9.73
N GLY A 80 -0.94 -20.32 8.69
CA GLY A 80 -2.06 -21.19 8.42
C GLY A 80 -1.66 -22.60 8.00
N SER A 81 -0.50 -22.76 7.36
CA SER A 81 -0.02 -24.08 6.91
C SER A 81 0.19 -25.03 8.09
N VAL A 82 0.55 -24.50 9.26
CA VAL A 82 0.72 -25.29 10.48
C VAL A 82 -0.62 -25.91 10.91
N PHE A 83 -1.73 -25.22 10.62
CA PHE A 83 -3.07 -25.67 10.99
C PHE A 83 -3.85 -26.25 9.80
N GLY A 84 -3.18 -26.50 8.68
CA GLY A 84 -3.82 -27.06 7.49
C GLY A 84 -4.67 -26.08 6.71
N GLY A 85 -4.45 -24.78 6.88
CA GLY A 85 -5.22 -23.74 6.17
C GLY A 85 -4.86 -23.64 4.70
N ASP A 86 -5.84 -23.27 3.87
CA ASP A 86 -5.65 -23.04 2.44
C ASP A 86 -4.82 -21.77 2.22
N PRO A 87 -3.71 -21.83 1.47
CA PRO A 87 -2.85 -20.65 1.24
C PRO A 87 -3.56 -19.45 0.60
N GLN A 88 -4.63 -19.66 -0.15
CA GLN A 88 -5.36 -18.56 -0.79
C GLN A 88 -6.48 -18.00 0.07
N THR A 89 -7.22 -18.86 0.76
CA THR A 89 -8.40 -18.42 1.52
C THR A 89 -8.07 -18.03 2.95
N PHE A 90 -7.08 -18.67 3.56
CA PHE A 90 -6.73 -18.42 4.95
C PHE A 90 -6.34 -16.95 5.20
N PRO A 91 -5.48 -16.33 4.38
CA PRO A 91 -5.15 -14.90 4.59
C PRO A 91 -6.37 -13.98 4.48
N ILE A 92 -7.29 -14.28 3.57
CA ILE A 92 -8.52 -13.49 3.40
C ILE A 92 -9.40 -13.60 4.64
N GLU A 93 -9.60 -14.80 5.15
CA GLU A 93 -10.40 -15.03 6.36
C GLU A 93 -9.80 -14.33 7.57
N ARG A 94 -8.47 -14.38 7.71
CA ARG A 94 -7.78 -13.69 8.79
C ARG A 94 -7.91 -12.18 8.67
N LEU A 95 -7.83 -11.66 7.46
CA LEU A 95 -7.98 -10.23 7.22
C LEU A 95 -9.40 -9.77 7.58
N GLU A 96 -10.40 -10.52 7.18
CA GLU A 96 -11.79 -10.21 7.52
C GLU A 96 -12.01 -10.20 9.03
N ALA A 97 -11.43 -11.18 9.72
CA ALA A 97 -11.51 -11.23 11.19
C ALA A 97 -10.83 -10.03 11.85
N LEU A 98 -9.67 -9.64 11.32
CA LEU A 98 -8.94 -8.48 11.82
C LEU A 98 -9.71 -7.19 11.60
N ILE A 99 -10.31 -7.03 10.43
CA ILE A 99 -11.12 -5.86 10.10
C ILE A 99 -12.32 -5.76 11.05
N LYS A 100 -12.99 -6.86 11.32
CA LYS A 100 -14.12 -6.88 12.26
C LYS A 100 -13.68 -6.49 13.66
N LYS A 101 -12.51 -6.98 14.09
CA LYS A 101 -12.00 -6.75 15.44
C LYS A 101 -11.59 -5.30 15.64
N VAL A 102 -10.90 -4.72 14.67
CA VAL A 102 -10.33 -3.37 14.78
C VAL A 102 -11.29 -2.31 14.26
N ASN A 103 -12.12 -2.66 13.30
CA ASN A 103 -13.05 -1.75 12.63
C ASN A 103 -12.36 -0.48 12.12
N PRO A 104 -11.36 -0.61 11.24
CA PRO A 104 -10.65 0.53 10.70
C PRO A 104 -11.53 1.34 9.74
N SER A 105 -11.05 2.50 9.31
CA SER A 105 -11.79 3.33 8.35
C SER A 105 -12.08 2.55 7.06
N LYS A 106 -13.09 3.00 6.32
CA LYS A 106 -13.44 2.39 5.04
C LYS A 106 -12.28 2.46 4.05
N GLU A 107 -11.57 3.58 4.04
CA GLU A 107 -10.41 3.77 3.18
C GLU A 107 -9.28 2.78 3.52
N ALA A 108 -9.05 2.53 4.80
CA ALA A 108 -8.06 1.54 5.24
C ALA A 108 -8.49 0.13 4.83
N GLN A 109 -9.77 -0.21 4.95
CA GLN A 109 -10.28 -1.50 4.52
C GLN A 109 -10.09 -1.71 3.02
N GLU A 110 -10.43 -0.71 2.22
CA GLU A 110 -10.27 -0.78 0.77
C GLU A 110 -8.80 -0.92 0.37
N TYR A 111 -7.91 -0.19 1.06
CA TYR A 111 -6.48 -0.27 0.81
C TYR A 111 -5.96 -1.68 1.12
N LEU A 112 -6.34 -2.24 2.27
CA LEU A 112 -5.93 -3.58 2.68
C LEU A 112 -6.44 -4.65 1.70
N ASP A 113 -7.71 -4.58 1.33
CA ASP A 113 -8.30 -5.52 0.38
C ASP A 113 -7.56 -5.48 -0.95
N ARG A 114 -7.27 -4.29 -1.45
CA ARG A 114 -6.59 -4.12 -2.72
C ARG A 114 -5.18 -4.72 -2.70
N THR A 115 -4.39 -4.41 -1.67
CA THR A 115 -3.02 -4.89 -1.62
C THR A 115 -2.95 -6.40 -1.35
N VAL A 116 -3.84 -6.94 -0.52
CA VAL A 116 -3.86 -8.38 -0.21
C VAL A 116 -4.36 -9.19 -1.40
N TYR A 117 -5.44 -8.76 -2.05
CA TYR A 117 -5.96 -9.47 -3.22
C TYR A 117 -4.97 -9.44 -4.39
N THR A 118 -4.28 -8.32 -4.58
CA THR A 118 -3.22 -8.23 -5.59
C THR A 118 -2.10 -9.23 -5.29
N ALA A 119 -1.69 -9.34 -4.03
CA ALA A 119 -0.65 -10.27 -3.61
C ALA A 119 -1.05 -11.73 -3.85
N LEU A 120 -2.34 -12.04 -3.75
CA LEU A 120 -2.87 -13.38 -4.01
C LEU A 120 -3.12 -13.65 -5.49
N GLY A 121 -2.91 -12.66 -6.37
CA GLY A 121 -3.20 -12.80 -7.78
C GLY A 121 -4.68 -12.68 -8.11
N LEU A 122 -5.47 -12.08 -7.24
CA LEU A 122 -6.92 -11.94 -7.39
C LEU A 122 -7.34 -10.51 -7.73
N SER A 123 -6.43 -9.72 -8.31
CA SER A 123 -6.72 -8.33 -8.65
C SER A 123 -7.87 -8.18 -9.65
N GLU A 124 -8.10 -9.19 -10.47
CA GLU A 124 -9.24 -9.19 -11.41
C GLU A 124 -10.58 -9.14 -10.68
N LEU A 125 -10.67 -9.79 -9.51
CA LEU A 125 -11.89 -9.74 -8.70
C LEU A 125 -12.13 -8.34 -8.15
N LEU A 126 -11.07 -7.60 -7.84
CA LEU A 126 -11.19 -6.21 -7.41
C LEU A 126 -11.70 -5.32 -8.53
N GLY A 127 -11.22 -5.56 -9.76
CA GLY A 127 -11.71 -4.85 -10.93
C GLY A 127 -13.19 -5.06 -11.16
N GLU A 128 -13.67 -6.28 -11.01
CA GLU A 128 -15.08 -6.61 -11.13
C GLU A 128 -15.93 -5.94 -10.04
N LYS A 129 -15.40 -5.87 -8.81
CA LYS A 129 -16.12 -5.21 -7.71
C LYS A 129 -16.21 -3.71 -7.88
N GLN A 130 -15.28 -3.12 -8.63
CA GLN A 130 -15.25 -1.69 -8.88
C GLN A 130 -16.09 -1.26 -10.07
N CYS A 131 -16.50 -2.20 -10.88
CA CYS A 131 -17.43 -1.97 -11.98
C CYS A 131 -18.92 -2.11 -11.53
#